data_b8b8a19dd5e93c84c1882a1b5855af0d
#
_entry.id   b8b8a19dd5e93c84c1882a1b5855af0d
#
_cell.length_a   1.000
_cell.length_b   1.000
_cell.length_c   1.000
_cell.angle_alpha   90.00
_cell.angle_beta   90.00
_cell.angle_gamma   90.00
#
_symmetry.space_group_name_H-M   'P 1'
#
loop_
_entity.id
_entity.type
_entity.pdbx_description
1 polymer ?
#
loop_
_entity_poly.entity_id
_entity_poly.type
_entity_poly.pdbx_seq_one_letter_code
_entity_poly.pdbx_strand_id
1 'polypeptide(L)'
;MPTSMGDTLRQARAVRDLSVVDAARAADISPAYLSRLEADAVKKPSPHVLHRLSEALGVPYGELMRLSGYRLPGQADQATTGTVSAALFADLTDDERDELVAYLAWYRTRRRSGARPTPA
;
A
#
# COMPACT_ATOMS: atom_id res chain seq x y z
N MET A 1 -5.07 7.10 -19.72
CA MET A 1 -4.50 8.00 -18.70
C MET A 1 -4.17 7.21 -17.47
N PRO A 2 -3.00 7.42 -16.94
CA PRO A 2 -2.68 6.74 -15.69
C PRO A 2 -3.58 7.24 -14.58
N THR A 3 -4.01 6.33 -13.76
CA THR A 3 -4.84 6.65 -12.61
C THR A 3 -3.93 7.09 -11.47
N SER A 4 -4.23 8.22 -10.87
CA SER A 4 -3.45 8.69 -9.74
C SER A 4 -3.84 7.91 -8.49
N MET A 5 -3.03 8.03 -7.45
CA MET A 5 -3.38 7.42 -6.18
C MET A 5 -4.69 7.96 -5.64
N GLY A 6 -4.89 9.27 -5.75
CA GLY A 6 -6.14 9.86 -5.28
C GLY A 6 -7.35 9.29 -6.00
N ASP A 7 -7.24 9.13 -7.32
CA ASP A 7 -8.32 8.54 -8.09
C ASP A 7 -8.59 7.11 -7.66
N THR A 8 -7.53 6.33 -7.45
CA THR A 8 -7.66 4.95 -7.03
C THR A 8 -8.37 4.85 -5.69
N LEU A 9 -7.99 5.71 -4.75
CA LEU A 9 -8.61 5.70 -3.44
C LEU A 9 -10.08 6.09 -3.52
N ARG A 10 -10.40 7.12 -4.31
CA ARG A 10 -11.79 7.53 -4.47
C ARG A 10 -12.63 6.42 -5.10
N GLN A 11 -12.11 5.78 -6.12
CA GLN A 11 -12.83 4.71 -6.77
C GLN A 11 -13.06 3.53 -5.84
N ALA A 12 -12.06 3.17 -5.08
CA ALA A 12 -12.18 2.07 -4.14
C ALA A 12 -13.21 2.40 -3.06
N ARG A 13 -13.22 3.64 -2.61
CA ARG A 13 -14.18 4.09 -1.62
C ARG A 13 -15.59 4.04 -2.19
N ALA A 14 -15.77 4.49 -3.42
CA ALA A 14 -17.08 4.49 -4.06
C ALA A 14 -17.61 3.07 -4.24
N VAL A 15 -16.74 2.16 -4.65
CA VAL A 15 -17.14 0.76 -4.83
C VAL A 15 -17.66 0.19 -3.51
N ARG A 16 -17.06 0.58 -2.40
CA ARG A 16 -17.48 0.08 -1.10
C ARG A 16 -18.54 0.96 -0.44
N ASP A 17 -18.96 2.01 -1.14
CA ASP A 17 -20.00 2.90 -0.63
C ASP A 17 -19.62 3.50 0.72
N LEU A 18 -18.38 3.94 0.84
CA LEU A 18 -17.88 4.54 2.06
C LEU A 18 -17.71 6.04 1.90
N SER A 19 -18.06 6.78 2.94
CA SER A 19 -17.75 8.20 3.00
C SER A 19 -16.27 8.37 3.34
N VAL A 20 -15.77 9.60 3.14
CA VAL A 20 -14.41 9.91 3.53
C VAL A 20 -14.21 9.63 5.02
N VAL A 21 -15.19 10.01 5.83
CA VAL A 21 -15.10 9.81 7.27
C VAL A 21 -15.03 8.31 7.60
N ASP A 22 -15.89 7.54 6.99
CA ASP A 22 -15.91 6.09 7.27
C ASP A 22 -14.64 5.41 6.81
N ALA A 23 -14.17 5.77 5.63
CA ALA A 23 -12.95 5.17 5.10
C ALA A 23 -11.73 5.56 5.95
N ALA A 24 -11.67 6.81 6.37
CA ALA A 24 -10.57 7.26 7.20
C ALA A 24 -10.58 6.53 8.54
N ARG A 25 -11.76 6.33 9.10
CA ARG A 25 -11.87 5.61 10.37
C ARG A 25 -11.40 4.17 10.20
N ALA A 26 -11.78 3.53 9.11
CA ALA A 26 -11.35 2.15 8.86
C ALA A 26 -9.85 2.06 8.68
N ALA A 27 -9.23 3.08 8.12
CA ALA A 27 -7.79 3.10 7.92
C ALA A 27 -7.04 3.72 9.08
N ASP A 28 -7.75 4.18 10.10
CA ASP A 28 -7.15 4.78 11.29
C ASP A 28 -6.32 6.02 10.94
N ILE A 29 -6.85 6.86 10.08
CA ILE A 29 -6.26 8.15 9.73
C ILE A 29 -7.36 9.20 9.84
N SER A 30 -6.94 10.48 9.84
CA SER A 30 -7.93 11.54 9.91
C SER A 30 -8.63 11.71 8.57
N PRO A 31 -9.91 12.13 8.59
CA PRO A 31 -10.61 12.42 7.33
C PRO A 31 -9.93 13.52 6.53
N ALA A 32 -9.36 14.51 7.19
CA ALA A 32 -8.64 15.57 6.48
C ALA A 32 -7.44 15.01 5.73
N TYR A 33 -6.73 14.09 6.36
CA TYR A 33 -5.58 13.47 5.70
C TYR A 33 -6.01 12.64 4.49
N LEU A 34 -7.08 11.87 4.65
CA LEU A 34 -7.59 11.10 3.53
C LEU A 34 -8.04 12.01 2.39
N SER A 35 -8.70 13.11 2.71
CA SER A 35 -9.10 14.07 1.68
C SER A 35 -7.90 14.59 0.91
N ARG A 36 -6.80 14.86 1.60
CA ARG A 36 -5.59 15.32 0.93
C ARG A 36 -4.97 14.22 0.06
N LEU A 37 -5.04 13.00 0.53
CA LEU A 37 -4.56 11.87 -0.29
C LEU A 37 -5.39 11.73 -1.55
N GLU A 38 -6.69 11.85 -1.44
CA GLU A 38 -7.56 11.75 -2.61
C GLU A 38 -7.40 12.91 -3.57
N ALA A 39 -6.93 14.04 -3.07
CA ALA A 39 -6.64 15.19 -3.92
C ALA A 39 -5.22 15.19 -4.46
N ASP A 40 -4.46 14.13 -4.21
CA ASP A 40 -3.06 14.01 -4.63
C ASP A 40 -2.20 15.12 -4.04
N ALA A 41 -2.58 15.61 -2.87
CA ALA A 41 -1.84 16.69 -2.21
C ALA A 41 -0.71 16.16 -1.34
N VAL A 42 -0.68 14.87 -1.06
CA VAL A 42 0.38 14.23 -0.29
C VAL A 42 1.29 13.52 -1.28
N LYS A 43 2.55 13.89 -1.29
CA LYS A 43 3.44 13.38 -2.33
C LYS A 43 3.84 11.94 -2.11
N LYS A 44 4.13 11.59 -0.87
CA LYS A 44 4.64 10.24 -0.62
C LYS A 44 4.19 9.80 0.76
N PRO A 45 2.97 9.28 0.86
CA PRO A 45 2.48 8.77 2.14
C PRO A 45 3.36 7.63 2.64
N SER A 46 3.42 7.46 3.94
CA SER A 46 4.26 6.40 4.49
C SER A 46 3.70 5.03 4.10
N PRO A 47 4.58 4.02 4.01
CA PRO A 47 4.10 2.67 3.74
C PRO A 47 3.09 2.18 4.75
N HIS A 48 3.21 2.60 6.00
CA HIS A 48 2.28 2.19 7.03
C HIS A 48 0.86 2.69 6.74
N VAL A 49 0.75 3.93 6.30
CA VAL A 49 -0.55 4.49 5.92
C VAL A 49 -1.11 3.76 4.72
N LEU A 50 -0.26 3.47 3.74
CA LEU A 50 -0.71 2.74 2.55
C LEU A 50 -1.19 1.35 2.90
N HIS A 51 -0.54 0.71 3.83
CA HIS A 51 -0.95 -0.61 4.30
C HIS A 51 -2.35 -0.54 4.91
N ARG A 52 -2.58 0.44 5.75
CA ARG A 52 -3.90 0.60 6.37
C ARG A 52 -4.99 0.89 5.34
N LEU A 53 -4.67 1.71 4.36
CA LEU A 53 -5.62 2.00 3.28
C LEU A 53 -5.88 0.76 2.44
N SER A 54 -4.86 -0.04 2.19
CA SER A 54 -5.03 -1.28 1.47
C SER A 54 -6.04 -2.18 2.17
N GLU A 55 -5.94 -2.30 3.46
CA GLU A 55 -6.89 -3.11 4.21
C GLU A 55 -8.28 -2.52 4.22
N ALA A 56 -8.36 -1.21 4.42
CA ALA A 56 -9.66 -0.56 4.55
C ALA A 56 -10.42 -0.54 3.24
N LEU A 57 -9.72 -0.36 2.14
CA LEU A 57 -10.36 -0.14 0.85
C LEU A 57 -10.24 -1.33 -0.10
N GLY A 58 -9.48 -2.34 0.26
CA GLY A 58 -9.36 -3.51 -0.60
C GLY A 58 -8.50 -3.31 -1.83
N VAL A 59 -7.67 -2.27 -1.85
CA VAL A 59 -6.75 -2.04 -2.94
C VAL A 59 -5.45 -2.78 -2.64
N PRO A 60 -4.86 -3.45 -3.62
CA PRO A 60 -3.60 -4.16 -3.35
C PRO A 60 -2.53 -3.19 -2.85
N TYR A 61 -1.83 -3.60 -1.81
CA TYR A 61 -0.80 -2.76 -1.22
C TYR A 61 0.27 -2.37 -2.23
N GLY A 62 0.68 -3.35 -3.06
CA GLY A 62 1.68 -3.07 -4.07
C GLY A 62 1.27 -1.98 -5.04
N GLU A 63 -0.02 -1.95 -5.36
CA GLU A 63 -0.52 -0.92 -6.27
C GLU A 63 -0.42 0.45 -5.61
N LEU A 64 -0.79 0.56 -4.34
CA LEU A 64 -0.68 1.83 -3.63
C LEU A 64 0.77 2.26 -3.51
N MET A 65 1.67 1.34 -3.25
CA MET A 65 3.08 1.66 -3.19
C MET A 65 3.59 2.17 -4.54
N ARG A 66 3.20 1.49 -5.60
CA ARG A 66 3.62 1.89 -6.94
C ARG A 66 3.11 3.29 -7.27
N LEU A 67 1.85 3.55 -6.98
CA LEU A 67 1.26 4.86 -7.29
C LEU A 67 1.88 5.97 -6.46
N SER A 68 2.43 5.63 -5.30
CA SER A 68 3.10 6.60 -4.44
C SER A 68 4.55 6.83 -4.81
N GLY A 69 5.05 6.14 -5.81
CA GLY A 69 6.42 6.31 -6.22
C GLY A 69 7.41 5.38 -5.55
N TYR A 70 6.95 4.49 -4.71
CA TYR A 70 7.83 3.49 -4.15
C TYR A 70 8.11 2.40 -5.16
N ARG A 71 9.29 1.84 -5.07
CA ARG A 71 9.65 0.70 -5.91
C ARG A 71 9.58 -0.57 -5.08
N LEU A 72 8.99 -1.59 -5.69
CA LEU A 72 8.90 -2.87 -5.03
C LEU A 72 9.77 -3.89 -5.75
N PRO A 73 10.29 -4.88 -5.04
CA PRO A 73 11.08 -5.91 -5.68
C PRO A 73 10.33 -6.59 -6.81
N GLY A 74 11.00 -6.76 -7.93
CA GLY A 74 10.43 -7.47 -9.05
C GLY A 74 9.46 -6.68 -9.89
N GLN A 75 9.22 -5.44 -9.55
CA GLN A 75 8.21 -4.66 -10.24
C GLN A 75 8.77 -3.82 -11.38
N ALA A 76 9.90 -3.20 -11.14
CA ALA A 76 10.40 -2.21 -12.08
C ALA A 76 11.00 -2.86 -13.32
N ASP A 77 11.71 -3.94 -13.15
CA ASP A 77 12.44 -4.54 -14.25
C ASP A 77 12.58 -6.02 -14.03
N GLN A 78 11.83 -6.76 -14.77
CA GLN A 78 11.82 -8.20 -14.58
C GLN A 78 13.08 -8.88 -15.03
N ALA A 79 13.79 -8.26 -15.97
CA ALA A 79 15.01 -8.86 -16.48
C ALA A 79 16.12 -8.88 -15.44
N THR A 80 16.06 -8.01 -14.47
CA THR A 80 17.09 -7.91 -13.47
C THR A 80 16.53 -8.06 -12.07
N THR A 81 15.56 -8.91 -11.91
CA THR A 81 14.82 -9.04 -10.67
C THR A 81 15.72 -9.18 -9.45
N GLY A 82 16.66 -10.10 -9.49
CA GLY A 82 17.54 -10.30 -8.35
C GLY A 82 18.38 -9.09 -8.03
N THR A 83 18.96 -8.50 -9.05
CA THR A 83 19.79 -7.32 -8.87
C THR A 83 18.99 -6.13 -8.39
N VAL A 84 17.81 -5.93 -8.98
CA VAL A 84 16.97 -4.83 -8.59
C VAL A 84 16.54 -4.96 -7.14
N SER A 85 16.18 -6.17 -6.72
CA SER A 85 15.76 -6.37 -5.34
C SER A 85 16.90 -6.06 -4.37
N ALA A 86 18.10 -6.52 -4.68
CA ALA A 86 19.23 -6.26 -3.81
C ALA A 86 19.53 -4.76 -3.74
N ALA A 87 19.51 -4.10 -4.87
CA ALA A 87 19.76 -2.66 -4.90
C ALA A 87 18.70 -1.90 -4.14
N LEU A 88 17.44 -2.31 -4.30
CA LEU A 88 16.36 -1.65 -3.61
C LEU A 88 16.52 -1.74 -2.10
N PHE A 89 16.81 -2.93 -1.61
CA PHE A 89 16.95 -3.09 -0.18
C PHE A 89 18.20 -2.39 0.36
N ALA A 90 19.22 -2.27 -0.44
CA ALA A 90 20.42 -1.55 -0.02
C ALA A 90 20.17 -0.06 0.13
N ASP A 91 19.23 0.47 -0.64
CA ASP A 91 18.93 1.90 -0.62
C ASP A 91 17.92 2.31 0.43
N LEU A 92 17.35 1.36 1.11
CA LEU A 92 16.31 1.68 2.08
C LEU A 92 16.89 2.37 3.30
N THR A 93 16.19 3.37 3.79
CA THR A 93 16.48 3.90 5.12
C THR A 93 16.08 2.87 6.16
N ASP A 94 16.56 3.07 7.39
CA ASP A 94 16.17 2.18 8.47
C ASP A 94 14.66 2.18 8.68
N ASP A 95 14.04 3.36 8.62
CA ASP A 95 12.60 3.46 8.77
C ASP A 95 11.88 2.70 7.67
N GLU A 96 12.31 2.86 6.45
CA GLU A 96 11.69 2.15 5.32
C GLU A 96 11.84 0.65 5.47
N ARG A 97 12.99 0.21 5.93
CA ARG A 97 13.23 -1.21 6.12
C ARG A 97 12.32 -1.77 7.20
N ASP A 98 12.17 -1.04 8.29
CA ASP A 98 11.29 -1.47 9.37
C ASP A 98 9.85 -1.57 8.90
N GLU A 99 9.40 -0.61 8.09
CA GLU A 99 8.06 -0.66 7.54
C GLU A 99 7.85 -1.86 6.64
N LEU A 100 8.84 -2.18 5.84
CA LEU A 100 8.72 -3.35 4.96
C LEU A 100 8.71 -4.65 5.75
N VAL A 101 9.50 -4.72 6.81
CA VAL A 101 9.48 -5.90 7.67
C VAL A 101 8.10 -6.06 8.31
N ALA A 102 7.54 -4.97 8.80
CA ALA A 102 6.22 -5.01 9.38
C ALA A 102 5.17 -5.43 8.37
N TYR A 103 5.27 -4.92 7.14
CA TYR A 103 4.36 -5.32 6.10
C TYR A 103 4.48 -6.82 5.80
N LEU A 104 5.70 -7.32 5.70
CA LEU A 104 5.89 -8.74 5.42
C LEU A 104 5.31 -9.61 6.52
N ALA A 105 5.51 -9.21 7.76
CA ALA A 105 4.95 -9.96 8.88
C ALA A 105 3.44 -10.01 8.80
N TRP A 106 2.84 -8.86 8.52
CA TRP A 106 1.39 -8.78 8.36
C TRP A 106 0.91 -9.64 7.19
N TYR A 107 1.59 -9.52 6.06
CA TYR A 107 1.19 -10.24 4.86
C TYR A 107 1.24 -11.75 5.08
N ARG A 108 2.28 -12.21 5.74
CA ARG A 108 2.42 -13.64 6.01
C ARG A 108 1.35 -14.12 6.97
N THR A 109 1.05 -13.33 7.97
CA THR A 109 -0.01 -13.67 8.91
C THR A 109 -1.36 -13.74 8.19
N ARG A 110 -1.62 -12.75 7.35
CA ARG A 110 -2.86 -12.72 6.62
C ARG A 110 -3.01 -13.93 5.70
N ARG A 111 -1.96 -14.27 4.98
CA ARG A 111 -2.02 -15.44 4.12
C ARG A 111 -2.26 -16.71 4.91
N ARG A 112 -1.61 -16.81 6.06
CA ARG A 112 -1.72 -18.02 6.86
C ARG A 112 -3.11 -18.19 7.44
N SER A 113 -3.72 -17.10 7.89
CA SER A 113 -4.99 -17.22 8.60
C SER A 113 -6.18 -17.10 7.70
N GLY A 114 -6.07 -16.42 6.57
CA GLY A 114 -7.25 -16.12 5.77
C GLY A 114 -7.25 -16.63 4.37
N ALA A 115 -6.09 -16.87 3.82
CA ALA A 115 -6.01 -17.14 2.40
C ALA A 115 -6.63 -18.48 2.05
N ARG A 116 -6.30 -19.47 2.80
CA ARG A 116 -6.82 -20.80 2.55
C ARG A 116 -6.32 -21.75 3.61
N PRO A 117 -6.99 -22.90 3.70
CA PRO A 117 -6.50 -23.93 4.62
C PRO A 117 -5.11 -24.34 4.25
N THR A 118 -4.35 -24.63 5.25
CA THR A 118 -3.02 -25.14 5.04
C THR A 118 -3.09 -26.46 4.32
N PRO A 119 -2.35 -26.62 3.26
CA PRO A 119 -2.30 -27.93 2.65
C PRO A 119 -1.67 -28.89 3.64
N ALA A 120 -2.21 -30.00 3.69
CA ALA A 120 -1.72 -31.01 4.63
C ALA A 120 -0.31 -31.41 4.31
#